data_9e4854f699cd39604c8e3df6b3cf7605
#
_entry.id   9e4854f699cd39604c8e3df6b3cf7605
#
_cell.length_a   1.000
_cell.length_b   1.000
_cell.length_c   1.000
_cell.angle_alpha   90.00
_cell.angle_beta   90.00
_cell.angle_gamma   90.00
#
_symmetry.space_group_name_H-M   'P 1'
#
loop_
_entity.id
_entity.type
_entity.pdbx_description
1 polymer ?
#
loop_
_entity_poly.entity_id
_entity_poly.type
_entity_poly.pdbx_seq_one_letter_code
_entity_poly.pdbx_strand_id
1 'polypeptide(L)'
;HGDAESTSFFGEVYYDLDDTTKLTIGLRYDENDNYFQLMNTLGDASASGAIAAQCAKANGGVLVRSLSCGYAGGDAANDATTGKIAIQKALSDDVMVYALYATGNKPGGNSPNESGDVLPYAATDSSNIEFGLRSTLAGGRVLMNATLFQHTNDDAHNSMIYGTSAITNSIDYVHTGLEIQSKFLLSENTSIDFNAFALDSEIGDESLYDPANPFGLSTGQNFGIAIDGPNLSQLVGLPGSGFGEQIYGLLGSAAPFCNFALFAEGVVGKCQGVFVVNPALLAVPGFAQVVRQDLSGNRMPATRELDYNISLNHMMMTEGGSLDMRLTMSKKGDMYADLFNSERAKVPEQTYFDMISTYRPNNGNWYTGFYIKNIDNSRHLIGIDRGSEVEGSVLNATIGAPRTYGVNFGINF
;
A
#
# COMPACT_ATOMS: atom_id res chain seq x y z
N HIS A 1 -10.62 17.15 14.72
CA HIS A 1 -11.63 16.48 15.53
C HIS A 1 -12.43 15.56 14.63
N GLY A 2 -12.69 14.34 15.08
CA GLY A 2 -13.55 13.38 14.39
C GLY A 2 -14.37 12.61 15.42
N ASP A 3 -15.62 12.39 15.10
CA ASP A 3 -16.50 11.48 15.81
C ASP A 3 -16.94 10.40 14.84
N ALA A 4 -16.98 9.16 15.32
CA ALA A 4 -17.46 8.02 14.55
C ALA A 4 -18.40 7.19 15.42
N GLU A 5 -19.58 6.93 14.93
CA GLU A 5 -20.55 6.04 15.55
C GLU A 5 -20.85 4.88 14.58
N SER A 6 -20.86 3.66 15.10
CA SER A 6 -21.14 2.48 14.29
C SER A 6 -22.07 1.55 15.04
N THR A 7 -23.14 1.13 14.37
CA THR A 7 -24.06 0.11 14.86
C THR A 7 -24.06 -1.09 13.90
N SER A 8 -23.90 -2.28 14.44
CA SER A 8 -23.79 -3.48 13.62
C SER A 8 -24.67 -4.61 14.12
N PHE A 9 -25.30 -5.32 13.19
CA PHE A 9 -26.02 -6.57 13.44
C PHE A 9 -25.42 -7.67 12.58
N PHE A 10 -25.05 -8.79 13.17
CA PHE A 10 -24.49 -9.91 12.43
C PHE A 10 -24.96 -11.25 12.96
N GLY A 11 -24.93 -12.26 12.09
CA GLY A 11 -25.24 -13.63 12.43
C GLY A 11 -24.59 -14.60 11.44
N GLU A 12 -24.32 -15.82 11.92
CA GLU A 12 -23.72 -16.87 11.12
C GLU A 12 -24.38 -18.21 11.42
N VAL A 13 -24.64 -18.97 10.37
CA VAL A 13 -25.25 -20.29 10.42
C VAL A 13 -24.30 -21.32 9.83
N TYR A 14 -24.13 -22.40 10.54
CA TYR A 14 -23.39 -23.59 10.11
C TYR A 14 -24.36 -24.72 9.89
N TYR A 15 -24.31 -25.34 8.73
CA TYR A 15 -25.21 -26.44 8.37
C TYR A 15 -24.41 -27.61 7.78
N ASP A 16 -24.51 -28.77 8.45
CA ASP A 16 -23.88 -29.98 7.96
C ASP A 16 -24.83 -30.62 6.93
N LEU A 17 -24.42 -30.61 5.66
CA LEU A 17 -25.16 -31.20 4.53
C LEU A 17 -25.09 -32.72 4.58
N ASP A 18 -23.95 -33.24 4.96
CA ASP A 18 -23.69 -34.65 5.27
C ASP A 18 -22.48 -34.73 6.24
N ASP A 19 -22.06 -35.94 6.62
CA ASP A 19 -20.96 -36.18 7.57
C ASP A 19 -19.60 -35.58 7.12
N THR A 20 -19.47 -35.22 5.84
CA THR A 20 -18.23 -34.74 5.23
C THR A 20 -18.34 -33.33 4.68
N THR A 21 -19.53 -32.78 4.57
CA THR A 21 -19.78 -31.50 3.87
C THR A 21 -20.49 -30.51 4.78
N LYS A 22 -19.87 -29.35 4.98
CA LYS A 22 -20.43 -28.26 5.79
C LYS A 22 -20.62 -27.01 4.93
N LEU A 23 -21.77 -26.37 5.10
CA LEU A 23 -22.11 -25.06 4.54
C LEU A 23 -22.07 -24.03 5.67
N THR A 24 -21.47 -22.89 5.41
CA THR A 24 -21.46 -21.72 6.29
C THR A 24 -22.06 -20.54 5.56
N ILE A 25 -23.01 -19.84 6.18
CA ILE A 25 -23.60 -18.61 5.66
C ILE A 25 -23.56 -17.56 6.77
N GLY A 26 -22.97 -16.41 6.49
CA GLY A 26 -22.90 -15.27 7.40
C GLY A 26 -23.46 -14.02 6.72
N LEU A 27 -24.16 -13.20 7.50
CA LEU A 27 -24.62 -11.87 7.09
C LEU A 27 -24.31 -10.86 8.18
N ARG A 28 -24.01 -9.65 7.74
CA ARG A 28 -23.74 -8.51 8.59
C ARG A 28 -24.33 -7.25 7.95
N TYR A 29 -24.99 -6.44 8.77
CA TYR A 29 -25.43 -5.11 8.44
C TYR A 29 -24.71 -4.12 9.35
N ASP A 30 -24.16 -3.08 8.75
CA ASP A 30 -23.46 -1.98 9.42
C ASP A 30 -24.11 -0.66 9.05
N GLU A 31 -24.30 0.20 10.03
CA GLU A 31 -24.66 1.59 9.89
C GLU A 31 -23.55 2.43 10.52
N ASN A 32 -22.95 3.33 9.74
CA ASN A 32 -21.79 4.11 10.17
C ASN A 32 -22.07 5.59 9.91
N ASP A 33 -21.96 6.40 10.96
CA ASP A 33 -21.99 7.84 10.91
C ASP A 33 -20.64 8.40 11.31
N ASN A 34 -20.01 9.12 10.40
CA ASN A 34 -18.71 9.72 10.63
C ASN A 34 -18.83 11.24 10.48
N TYR A 35 -18.38 11.97 11.48
CA TYR A 35 -18.16 13.39 11.40
C TYR A 35 -16.66 13.67 11.38
N PHE A 36 -16.22 14.46 10.43
CA PHE A 36 -14.83 14.87 10.32
C PHE A 36 -14.73 16.39 10.29
N GLN A 37 -13.83 16.91 11.11
CA GLN A 37 -13.50 18.33 11.12
C GLN A 37 -11.99 18.52 11.13
N LEU A 38 -11.46 19.17 10.11
CA LEU A 38 -10.05 19.52 9.99
C LEU A 38 -9.84 21.00 10.24
N MET A 39 -8.85 21.31 11.09
CA MET A 39 -8.28 22.64 11.18
C MET A 39 -6.83 22.55 10.67
N ASN A 40 -6.55 23.21 9.56
CA ASN A 40 -5.18 23.32 9.09
C ASN A 40 -4.48 24.47 9.84
N THR A 41 -3.52 24.11 10.68
CA THR A 41 -2.73 25.07 11.48
C THR A 41 -1.36 25.36 10.86
N LEU A 42 -0.99 24.67 9.78
CA LEU A 42 0.28 24.86 9.10
C LEU A 42 0.16 25.98 8.06
N GLY A 43 0.64 27.13 8.42
CA GLY A 43 0.91 28.17 7.47
C GLY A 43 0.31 29.52 7.77
N ASP A 44 1.07 30.53 7.50
CA ASP A 44 0.60 31.91 7.32
C ASP A 44 -0.47 31.87 6.20
N ALA A 45 -1.63 32.46 6.45
CA ALA A 45 -2.71 32.59 5.46
C ALA A 45 -2.26 33.23 4.14
N SER A 46 -1.06 33.78 4.09
CA SER A 46 -0.42 34.28 2.88
C SER A 46 0.26 33.19 2.04
N ALA A 47 0.49 31.99 2.59
CA ALA A 47 1.32 30.99 1.97
C ALA A 47 0.55 29.91 1.16
N SER A 48 -0.74 29.71 1.41
CA SER A 48 -1.55 28.82 0.58
C SER A 48 -2.90 29.45 0.28
N GLY A 49 -3.20 29.59 -1.01
CA GLY A 49 -4.48 30.14 -1.48
C GLY A 49 -5.69 29.38 -0.94
N ALA A 50 -5.56 28.08 -0.67
CA ALA A 50 -6.59 27.23 -0.13
C ALA A 50 -6.99 27.61 1.31
N ILE A 51 -6.02 27.84 2.19
CA ILE A 51 -6.28 28.26 3.58
C ILE A 51 -6.84 29.67 3.60
N ALA A 52 -6.31 30.56 2.76
CA ALA A 52 -6.84 31.91 2.61
C ALA A 52 -8.29 31.91 2.10
N ALA A 53 -8.63 31.03 1.17
CA ALA A 53 -9.99 30.89 0.65
C ALA A 53 -10.96 30.33 1.70
N GLN A 54 -10.54 29.35 2.51
CA GLN A 54 -11.34 28.83 3.64
C GLN A 54 -11.58 29.89 4.70
N CYS A 55 -10.52 30.62 5.09
CA CYS A 55 -10.65 31.72 6.02
C CYS A 55 -11.56 32.84 5.50
N ALA A 56 -11.47 33.15 4.22
CA ALA A 56 -12.38 34.14 3.58
C ALA A 56 -13.83 33.63 3.56
N LYS A 57 -14.06 32.37 3.23
CA LYS A 57 -15.40 31.76 3.20
C LYS A 57 -16.03 31.70 4.59
N ALA A 58 -15.27 31.33 5.63
CA ALA A 58 -15.75 31.27 7.01
C ALA A 58 -16.10 32.64 7.59
N ASN A 59 -15.47 33.71 7.10
CA ASN A 59 -15.62 35.07 7.62
C ASN A 59 -16.32 36.05 6.63
N GLY A 60 -17.20 35.54 5.74
CA GLY A 60 -17.95 36.35 4.83
C GLY A 60 -17.12 37.14 3.79
N GLY A 61 -15.97 36.55 3.38
CA GLY A 61 -15.08 37.15 2.38
C GLY A 61 -13.98 38.02 2.95
N VAL A 62 -13.85 38.12 4.28
CA VAL A 62 -12.79 38.93 4.92
C VAL A 62 -11.65 38.00 5.38
N LEU A 63 -10.44 38.27 4.90
CA LEU A 63 -9.23 37.60 5.38
C LEU A 63 -8.91 38.04 6.81
N VAL A 64 -9.09 37.14 7.76
CA VAL A 64 -8.74 37.36 9.17
C VAL A 64 -7.57 36.47 9.52
N ARG A 65 -6.48 37.06 10.02
CA ARG A 65 -5.37 36.33 10.67
C ARG A 65 -5.84 35.85 12.04
N SER A 66 -6.51 34.73 12.09
CA SER A 66 -7.00 34.16 13.34
C SER A 66 -6.87 32.64 13.28
N LEU A 67 -6.38 32.04 14.39
CA LEU A 67 -6.38 30.59 14.62
C LEU A 67 -7.77 29.96 14.58
N SER A 68 -8.83 30.77 14.53
CA SER A 68 -10.22 30.34 14.48
C SER A 68 -10.80 30.28 13.05
N CYS A 69 -10.04 30.65 12.01
CA CYS A 69 -10.53 30.52 10.66
C CYS A 69 -10.09 29.19 10.05
N GLY A 70 -11.03 28.44 9.55
CA GLY A 70 -10.75 27.29 8.73
C GLY A 70 -11.00 25.92 9.36
N TYR A 71 -12.13 25.79 10.03
CA TYR A 71 -12.69 24.45 10.20
C TYR A 71 -13.41 24.08 8.90
N ALA A 72 -12.87 23.09 8.21
CA ALA A 72 -13.57 22.40 7.15
C ALA A 72 -14.03 21.06 7.72
N GLY A 73 -15.28 20.72 7.57
CA GLY A 73 -15.83 19.49 8.10
C GLY A 73 -17.04 19.02 7.31
N GLY A 74 -17.40 17.79 7.50
CA GLY A 74 -18.57 17.18 6.88
C GLY A 74 -18.98 15.91 7.57
N ASP A 75 -20.25 15.59 7.44
CA ASP A 75 -20.80 14.29 7.82
C ASP A 75 -20.64 13.32 6.66
N ALA A 76 -20.36 12.05 6.97
CA ALA A 76 -20.41 10.96 6.02
C ALA A 76 -21.14 9.79 6.67
N ALA A 77 -22.32 9.48 6.17
CA ALA A 77 -23.09 8.32 6.57
C ALA A 77 -22.90 7.21 5.53
N ASN A 78 -22.75 5.98 6.00
CA ASN A 78 -22.66 4.81 5.16
C ASN A 78 -23.32 3.62 5.82
N ASP A 79 -24.24 2.98 5.12
CA ASP A 79 -24.82 1.69 5.50
C ASP A 79 -24.41 0.61 4.49
N ALA A 80 -24.09 -0.56 4.99
CA ALA A 80 -23.63 -1.66 4.17
C ALA A 80 -24.17 -3.01 4.67
N THR A 81 -24.49 -3.87 3.71
CA THR A 81 -24.78 -5.28 3.99
C THR A 81 -23.67 -6.13 3.39
N THR A 82 -22.96 -6.86 4.22
CA THR A 82 -21.88 -7.75 3.82
C THR A 82 -22.18 -9.18 4.26
N GLY A 83 -21.49 -10.13 3.67
CA GLY A 83 -21.72 -11.52 4.03
C GLY A 83 -20.69 -12.48 3.48
N LYS A 84 -20.87 -13.74 3.84
CA LYS A 84 -20.07 -14.83 3.32
C LYS A 84 -20.90 -16.09 3.09
N ILE A 85 -20.49 -16.85 2.11
CA ILE A 85 -20.92 -18.23 1.90
C ILE A 85 -19.67 -19.09 1.70
N ALA A 86 -19.58 -20.19 2.44
CA ALA A 86 -18.46 -21.11 2.29
C ALA A 86 -18.99 -22.56 2.33
N ILE A 87 -18.43 -23.38 1.47
CA ILE A 87 -18.63 -24.82 1.48
C ILE A 87 -17.28 -25.49 1.70
N GLN A 88 -17.22 -26.41 2.63
CA GLN A 88 -16.05 -27.25 2.87
C GLN A 88 -16.43 -28.72 2.79
N LYS A 89 -15.55 -29.52 2.21
CA LYS A 89 -15.75 -30.95 2.05
C LYS A 89 -14.50 -31.73 2.44
N ALA A 90 -14.66 -32.62 3.40
CA ALA A 90 -13.64 -33.64 3.68
C ALA A 90 -13.69 -34.70 2.56
N LEU A 91 -12.61 -34.82 1.81
CA LEU A 91 -12.43 -35.85 0.79
C LEU A 91 -11.94 -37.17 1.40
N SER A 92 -11.26 -37.08 2.53
CA SER A 92 -10.82 -38.14 3.41
C SER A 92 -10.54 -37.57 4.80
N ASP A 93 -10.15 -38.43 5.76
CA ASP A 93 -9.72 -37.97 7.09
C ASP A 93 -8.54 -36.99 7.05
N ASP A 94 -7.73 -37.08 5.99
CA ASP A 94 -6.49 -36.33 5.83
C ASP A 94 -6.58 -35.17 4.83
N VAL A 95 -7.67 -35.04 4.08
CA VAL A 95 -7.78 -34.06 2.98
C VAL A 95 -9.14 -33.36 3.01
N MET A 96 -9.11 -32.05 3.06
CA MET A 96 -10.28 -31.18 2.98
C MET A 96 -10.07 -30.11 1.90
N VAL A 97 -11.13 -29.84 1.14
CA VAL A 97 -11.19 -28.73 0.19
C VAL A 97 -12.29 -27.76 0.60
N TYR A 98 -12.15 -26.50 0.23
CA TYR A 98 -13.20 -25.52 0.44
C TYR A 98 -13.28 -24.50 -0.70
N ALA A 99 -14.45 -23.91 -0.82
CA ALA A 99 -14.69 -22.71 -1.61
C ALA A 99 -15.38 -21.66 -0.74
N LEU A 100 -14.98 -20.42 -0.89
CA LEU A 100 -15.51 -19.27 -0.14
C LEU A 100 -15.81 -18.13 -1.11
N TYR A 101 -16.93 -17.46 -0.90
CA TYR A 101 -17.19 -16.11 -1.39
C TYR A 101 -17.56 -15.23 -0.20
N ALA A 102 -16.92 -14.07 -0.10
CA ALA A 102 -17.19 -13.10 0.95
C ALA A 102 -17.19 -11.68 0.39
N THR A 103 -17.99 -10.81 0.99
CA THR A 103 -17.99 -9.37 0.71
C THR A 103 -17.61 -8.59 1.96
N GLY A 104 -17.03 -7.42 1.76
CA GLY A 104 -16.65 -6.49 2.82
C GLY A 104 -16.94 -5.05 2.41
N ASN A 105 -17.07 -4.18 3.38
CA ASN A 105 -17.24 -2.75 3.16
C ASN A 105 -16.38 -1.97 4.15
N LYS A 106 -15.75 -0.90 3.67
CA LYS A 106 -15.07 0.09 4.49
C LYS A 106 -15.78 1.42 4.27
N PRO A 107 -16.33 2.04 5.32
CA PRO A 107 -17.08 3.28 5.17
C PRO A 107 -16.29 4.37 4.45
N GLY A 108 -17.00 5.16 3.64
CA GLY A 108 -16.50 6.39 3.07
C GLY A 108 -16.28 7.47 4.14
N GLY A 109 -15.88 8.62 3.71
CA GLY A 109 -15.60 9.73 4.60
C GLY A 109 -15.48 11.04 3.85
N ASN A 110 -14.81 11.98 4.48
CA ASN A 110 -14.58 13.30 3.92
C ASN A 110 -13.07 13.59 3.81
N SER A 111 -12.66 14.15 2.69
CA SER A 111 -11.27 14.54 2.44
C SER A 111 -11.22 15.98 1.94
N PRO A 112 -10.24 16.80 2.36
CA PRO A 112 -10.03 18.09 1.77
C PRO A 112 -9.56 17.92 0.32
N ASN A 113 -10.06 18.78 -0.57
CA ASN A 113 -9.50 18.92 -1.91
C ASN A 113 -8.39 19.98 -1.94
N GLU A 114 -7.77 20.15 -3.11
CA GLU A 114 -6.71 21.15 -3.31
C GLU A 114 -7.20 22.60 -3.14
N SER A 115 -8.49 22.85 -3.30
CA SER A 115 -9.13 24.15 -3.08
C SER A 115 -9.49 24.40 -1.62
N GLY A 116 -9.27 23.40 -0.75
CA GLY A 116 -9.61 23.43 0.67
C GLY A 116 -11.09 23.19 0.97
N ASP A 117 -11.89 22.81 -0.03
CA ASP A 117 -13.22 22.29 0.20
C ASP A 117 -13.11 20.86 0.74
N VAL A 118 -14.05 20.48 1.60
CA VAL A 118 -14.16 19.10 2.07
C VAL A 118 -15.17 18.38 1.20
N LEU A 119 -14.72 17.35 0.52
CA LEU A 119 -15.54 16.53 -0.36
C LEU A 119 -15.69 15.12 0.21
N PRO A 120 -16.89 14.53 0.09
CA PRO A 120 -17.05 13.12 0.43
C PRO A 120 -16.29 12.23 -0.56
N TYR A 121 -15.74 11.16 -0.07
CA TYR A 121 -15.24 10.04 -0.87
C TYR A 121 -16.08 8.79 -0.60
N ALA A 122 -16.21 7.93 -1.62
CA ALA A 122 -17.04 6.74 -1.58
C ALA A 122 -16.59 5.72 -0.52
N ALA A 123 -17.49 4.85 -0.11
CA ALA A 123 -17.12 3.65 0.63
C ALA A 123 -16.35 2.69 -0.28
N THR A 124 -15.40 1.94 0.28
CA THR A 124 -14.76 0.82 -0.43
C THR A 124 -15.63 -0.42 -0.30
N ASP A 125 -16.03 -1.00 -1.41
CA ASP A 125 -16.64 -2.32 -1.46
C ASP A 125 -15.59 -3.36 -1.87
N SER A 126 -15.60 -4.49 -1.19
CA SER A 126 -14.68 -5.57 -1.48
C SER A 126 -15.39 -6.91 -1.65
N SER A 127 -14.86 -7.73 -2.53
CA SER A 127 -15.27 -9.12 -2.70
C SER A 127 -14.06 -10.04 -2.75
N ASN A 128 -14.22 -11.24 -2.22
CA ASN A 128 -13.17 -12.25 -2.18
C ASN A 128 -13.73 -13.61 -2.58
N ILE A 129 -13.07 -14.29 -3.51
CA ILE A 129 -13.34 -15.68 -3.89
C ILE A 129 -12.09 -16.48 -3.55
N GLU A 130 -12.28 -17.61 -2.85
CA GLU A 130 -11.20 -18.51 -2.50
C GLU A 130 -11.53 -19.95 -2.83
N PHE A 131 -10.49 -20.70 -3.24
CA PHE A 131 -10.49 -22.14 -3.31
C PHE A 131 -9.28 -22.67 -2.55
N GLY A 132 -9.52 -23.53 -1.58
CA GLY A 132 -8.45 -24.00 -0.71
C GLY A 132 -8.40 -25.50 -0.56
N LEU A 133 -7.19 -25.97 -0.32
CA LEU A 133 -6.83 -27.32 0.05
C LEU A 133 -6.18 -27.31 1.42
N ARG A 134 -6.57 -28.23 2.29
CA ARG A 134 -5.89 -28.54 3.55
C ARG A 134 -5.62 -30.03 3.58
N SER A 135 -4.36 -30.40 3.78
CA SER A 135 -4.00 -31.82 3.73
C SER A 135 -2.87 -32.20 4.68
N THR A 136 -3.00 -33.43 5.20
CA THR A 136 -1.97 -34.10 6.02
C THR A 136 -1.68 -35.46 5.39
N LEU A 137 -0.64 -35.54 4.58
CA LEU A 137 -0.36 -36.66 3.72
C LEU A 137 0.78 -37.55 4.27
N ALA A 138 0.98 -38.71 3.66
CA ALA A 138 2.07 -39.66 3.97
C ALA A 138 2.13 -40.05 5.46
N GLY A 139 0.96 -40.32 6.08
CA GLY A 139 0.89 -40.69 7.49
C GLY A 139 1.34 -39.56 8.43
N GLY A 140 1.00 -38.30 8.13
CA GLY A 140 1.37 -37.14 8.95
C GLY A 140 2.74 -36.52 8.64
N ARG A 141 3.45 -37.06 7.65
CA ARG A 141 4.79 -36.55 7.31
C ARG A 141 4.80 -35.34 6.38
N VAL A 142 3.70 -35.08 5.69
CA VAL A 142 3.56 -33.94 4.79
C VAL A 142 2.29 -33.17 5.15
N LEU A 143 2.44 -31.98 5.68
CA LEU A 143 1.35 -31.02 5.80
C LEU A 143 1.45 -30.09 4.58
N MET A 144 0.36 -29.91 3.84
CA MET A 144 0.29 -28.97 2.71
C MET A 144 -1.06 -28.30 2.67
N ASN A 145 -1.02 -26.97 2.76
CA ASN A 145 -2.17 -26.09 2.55
C ASN A 145 -1.91 -25.24 1.33
N ALA A 146 -2.91 -25.07 0.50
CA ALA A 146 -2.87 -24.18 -0.65
C ALA A 146 -4.18 -23.43 -0.75
N THR A 147 -4.11 -22.14 -1.09
CA THR A 147 -5.27 -21.29 -1.31
C THR A 147 -5.05 -20.46 -2.56
N LEU A 148 -5.94 -20.61 -3.54
CA LEU A 148 -6.06 -19.72 -4.69
C LEU A 148 -7.16 -18.71 -4.36
N PHE A 149 -6.90 -17.42 -4.60
CA PHE A 149 -7.86 -16.38 -4.29
C PHE A 149 -7.89 -15.28 -5.35
N GLN A 150 -9.02 -14.61 -5.44
CA GLN A 150 -9.16 -13.33 -6.13
C GLN A 150 -9.88 -12.37 -5.20
N HIS A 151 -9.27 -11.21 -4.96
CA HIS A 151 -9.79 -10.15 -4.12
C HIS A 151 -9.95 -8.88 -4.97
N THR A 152 -11.18 -8.39 -5.09
CA THR A 152 -11.53 -7.16 -5.79
C THR A 152 -11.88 -6.08 -4.79
N ASN A 153 -11.39 -4.87 -5.01
CA ASN A 153 -11.76 -3.69 -4.25
C ASN A 153 -12.20 -2.61 -5.22
N ASP A 154 -13.41 -2.16 -5.03
CA ASP A 154 -14.00 -1.03 -5.73
C ASP A 154 -13.91 0.19 -4.80
N ASP A 155 -13.54 1.36 -5.33
CA ASP A 155 -13.35 2.61 -4.58
C ASP A 155 -12.40 2.49 -3.38
N ALA A 156 -11.33 1.72 -3.50
CA ALA A 156 -10.36 1.57 -2.42
C ALA A 156 -9.66 2.89 -2.08
N HIS A 157 -9.62 3.22 -0.79
CA HIS A 157 -9.06 4.49 -0.33
C HIS A 157 -7.53 4.50 -0.42
N ASN A 158 -7.01 5.42 -1.18
CA ASN A 158 -5.58 5.74 -1.24
C ASN A 158 -5.36 7.23 -0.97
N SER A 159 -4.59 7.54 0.07
CA SER A 159 -4.30 8.92 0.42
C SER A 159 -2.95 9.34 -0.16
N MET A 160 -2.96 10.45 -0.89
CA MET A 160 -1.76 11.09 -1.42
C MET A 160 -1.64 12.51 -0.87
N ILE A 161 -0.41 12.98 -0.71
CA ILE A 161 -0.15 14.34 -0.26
C ILE A 161 0.04 15.23 -1.49
N TYR A 162 -0.83 16.22 -1.62
CA TYR A 162 -0.77 17.26 -2.62
C TYR A 162 -0.52 18.59 -1.91
N GLY A 163 0.63 19.19 -2.16
CA GLY A 163 1.03 20.38 -1.42
C GLY A 163 1.10 20.14 0.09
N THR A 164 0.18 20.71 0.83
CA THR A 164 0.07 20.57 2.30
C THR A 164 -1.12 19.72 2.74
N SER A 165 -1.88 19.17 1.82
CA SER A 165 -3.14 18.44 2.09
C SER A 165 -3.00 16.98 1.72
N ALA A 166 -3.46 16.09 2.60
CA ALA A 166 -3.67 14.69 2.27
C ALA A 166 -5.04 14.53 1.63
N ILE A 167 -5.07 14.10 0.38
CA ILE A 167 -6.29 13.88 -0.40
C ILE A 167 -6.51 12.39 -0.54
N THR A 168 -7.71 11.93 -0.21
CA THR A 168 -8.10 10.55 -0.40
C THR A 168 -8.68 10.37 -1.80
N ASN A 169 -8.05 9.51 -2.58
CA ASN A 169 -8.52 9.07 -3.90
C ASN A 169 -9.16 7.70 -3.76
N SER A 170 -10.16 7.44 -4.58
CA SER A 170 -10.75 6.12 -4.76
C SER A 170 -10.07 5.42 -5.94
N ILE A 171 -9.71 4.15 -5.78
CA ILE A 171 -8.96 3.37 -6.78
C ILE A 171 -9.51 1.96 -6.80
N ASP A 172 -9.90 1.49 -7.98
CA ASP A 172 -10.29 0.11 -8.19
C ASP A 172 -9.06 -0.76 -8.43
N TYR A 173 -9.01 -1.93 -7.81
CA TYR A 173 -7.95 -2.89 -8.06
C TYR A 173 -8.37 -4.33 -7.82
N VAL A 174 -7.66 -5.25 -8.45
CA VAL A 174 -7.84 -6.68 -8.30
C VAL A 174 -6.52 -7.32 -7.89
N HIS A 175 -6.60 -8.19 -6.91
CA HIS A 175 -5.52 -9.08 -6.49
C HIS A 175 -5.88 -10.51 -6.80
N THR A 176 -5.08 -11.22 -7.59
CA THR A 176 -5.21 -12.67 -7.80
C THR A 176 -3.95 -13.35 -7.25
N GLY A 177 -4.12 -14.34 -6.40
CA GLY A 177 -2.96 -14.90 -5.71
C GLY A 177 -3.07 -16.38 -5.36
N LEU A 178 -1.90 -16.94 -5.08
CA LEU A 178 -1.73 -18.30 -4.59
C LEU A 178 -0.88 -18.25 -3.30
N GLU A 179 -1.42 -18.81 -2.23
CA GLU A 179 -0.70 -19.04 -0.98
C GLU A 179 -0.44 -20.53 -0.80
N ILE A 180 0.79 -20.87 -0.44
CA ILE A 180 1.20 -22.26 -0.12
C ILE A 180 1.88 -22.23 1.24
N GLN A 181 1.45 -23.13 2.12
CA GLN A 181 2.09 -23.41 3.41
C GLN A 181 2.32 -24.92 3.51
N SER A 182 3.56 -25.32 3.70
CA SER A 182 3.87 -26.73 3.76
C SER A 182 4.98 -27.04 4.75
N LYS A 183 4.89 -28.24 5.32
CA LYS A 183 5.90 -28.83 6.18
C LYS A 183 6.14 -30.27 5.78
N PHE A 184 7.40 -30.62 5.62
CA PHE A 184 7.87 -31.95 5.24
C PHE A 184 8.72 -32.53 6.37
N LEU A 185 8.30 -33.61 6.98
CA LEU A 185 9.08 -34.34 7.95
C LEU A 185 9.99 -35.33 7.21
N LEU A 186 11.28 -34.99 7.09
CA LEU A 186 12.29 -35.84 6.43
C LEU A 186 12.69 -37.02 7.32
N SER A 187 12.76 -36.76 8.63
CA SER A 187 13.01 -37.77 9.68
C SER A 187 12.31 -37.33 10.97
N GLU A 188 12.40 -38.11 12.02
CA GLU A 188 11.89 -37.75 13.36
C GLU A 188 12.48 -36.45 13.88
N ASN A 189 13.69 -36.11 13.47
CA ASN A 189 14.41 -34.93 13.97
C ASN A 189 14.65 -33.86 12.91
N THR A 190 14.17 -34.03 11.67
CA THR A 190 14.47 -33.11 10.58
C THR A 190 13.21 -32.78 9.79
N SER A 191 12.94 -31.48 9.61
CA SER A 191 11.85 -31.05 8.76
C SER A 191 12.25 -29.85 7.89
N ILE A 192 11.54 -29.69 6.77
CA ILE A 192 11.58 -28.51 5.93
C ILE A 192 10.20 -27.84 6.02
N ASP A 193 10.19 -26.55 6.35
CA ASP A 193 9.02 -25.70 6.18
C ASP A 193 9.20 -24.88 4.90
N PHE A 194 8.18 -24.85 4.05
CA PHE A 194 8.15 -24.04 2.84
C PHE A 194 6.84 -23.25 2.80
N ASN A 195 6.97 -21.93 2.72
CA ASN A 195 5.81 -21.05 2.53
C ASN A 195 6.09 -20.16 1.34
N ALA A 196 5.07 -19.97 0.50
CA ALA A 196 5.14 -19.10 -0.67
C ALA A 196 3.82 -18.33 -0.82
N PHE A 197 3.95 -17.10 -1.30
CA PHE A 197 2.85 -16.23 -1.64
C PHE A 197 3.15 -15.61 -3.00
N ALA A 198 2.34 -15.94 -4.00
CA ALA A 198 2.39 -15.35 -5.32
C ALA A 198 1.17 -14.46 -5.51
N LEU A 199 1.37 -13.23 -5.99
CA LEU A 199 0.33 -12.22 -6.13
C LEU A 199 0.48 -11.51 -7.46
N ASP A 200 -0.59 -11.50 -8.23
CA ASP A 200 -0.80 -10.57 -9.31
C ASP A 200 -1.72 -9.44 -8.82
N SER A 201 -1.33 -8.20 -9.03
CA SER A 201 -2.00 -7.03 -8.50
C SER A 201 -2.16 -6.01 -9.62
N GLU A 202 -3.38 -5.69 -9.98
CA GLU A 202 -3.68 -4.78 -11.09
C GLU A 202 -4.64 -3.69 -10.64
N ILE A 203 -4.27 -2.44 -10.90
CA ILE A 203 -5.16 -1.28 -10.79
C ILE A 203 -6.07 -1.27 -12.03
N GLY A 204 -7.34 -0.90 -11.83
CA GLY A 204 -8.34 -0.78 -12.89
C GLY A 204 -8.10 0.42 -13.81
N ASP A 205 -9.15 0.82 -14.51
CA ASP A 205 -9.10 1.95 -15.45
C ASP A 205 -9.13 3.30 -14.70
N GLU A 206 -7.99 3.61 -14.09
CA GLU A 206 -7.80 4.77 -13.23
C GLU A 206 -6.72 5.71 -13.75
N SER A 207 -6.89 7.00 -13.50
CA SER A 207 -5.86 7.99 -13.80
C SER A 207 -5.75 9.00 -12.66
N LEU A 208 -4.52 9.32 -12.28
CA LEU A 208 -4.24 10.32 -11.23
C LEU A 208 -3.16 11.31 -11.68
N TYR A 209 -3.20 12.47 -11.06
CA TYR A 209 -2.11 13.43 -11.13
C TYR A 209 -0.94 12.95 -10.26
N ASP A 210 0.27 12.88 -10.85
CA ASP A 210 1.50 12.61 -10.09
C ASP A 210 2.21 13.92 -9.75
N PRO A 211 2.20 14.36 -8.50
CA PRO A 211 2.87 15.59 -8.09
C PRO A 211 4.40 15.56 -8.30
N ALA A 212 5.00 14.38 -8.35
CA ALA A 212 6.44 14.27 -8.65
C ALA A 212 6.75 14.17 -10.14
N ASN A 213 5.75 13.98 -10.96
CA ASN A 213 5.84 13.99 -12.41
C ASN A 213 4.69 14.80 -13.02
N PRO A 214 4.58 16.10 -12.66
CA PRO A 214 3.42 16.93 -12.96
C PRO A 214 3.12 17.10 -14.45
N PHE A 215 4.05 16.74 -15.31
CA PHE A 215 3.91 16.82 -16.76
C PHE A 215 3.76 15.45 -17.44
N GLY A 216 3.65 14.37 -16.67
CA GLY A 216 3.51 13.01 -17.22
C GLY A 216 4.72 12.57 -18.05
N LEU A 217 5.92 13.07 -17.73
CA LEU A 217 7.13 12.71 -18.45
C LEU A 217 7.52 11.26 -18.11
N SER A 218 7.88 10.46 -19.12
CA SER A 218 8.32 9.10 -18.87
C SER A 218 9.56 9.04 -17.98
N THR A 219 9.50 8.30 -16.90
CA THR A 219 10.50 8.26 -15.81
C THR A 219 11.62 7.24 -16.06
N GLY A 220 11.85 6.80 -17.25
CA GLY A 220 12.87 5.78 -17.54
C GLY A 220 14.13 6.29 -18.22
N GLN A 221 14.17 7.52 -18.64
CA GLN A 221 15.33 8.05 -19.40
C GLN A 221 15.73 9.42 -18.89
N ASN A 222 17.03 9.62 -18.79
CA ASN A 222 17.66 10.91 -18.56
C ASN A 222 16.83 12.05 -19.15
N PHE A 223 16.24 12.84 -18.33
CA PHE A 223 15.58 14.12 -18.57
C PHE A 223 15.63 14.66 -20.02
N GLY A 224 15.32 13.82 -20.96
CA GLY A 224 14.98 14.21 -22.32
C GLY A 224 13.46 14.26 -22.34
N ILE A 225 12.90 15.40 -22.70
CA ILE A 225 11.46 15.60 -22.84
C ILE A 225 10.97 14.64 -23.94
N ALA A 226 10.69 13.38 -23.58
CA ALA A 226 9.89 12.52 -24.43
C ALA A 226 8.43 12.82 -24.08
N ILE A 227 7.85 13.75 -24.79
CA ILE A 227 6.44 14.07 -24.73
C ILE A 227 5.74 13.01 -25.58
N ASP A 228 5.39 11.89 -24.96
CA ASP A 228 4.51 10.92 -25.59
C ASP A 228 3.05 11.39 -25.46
N GLY A 229 2.63 12.16 -26.42
CA GLY A 229 1.26 12.60 -26.60
C GLY A 229 1.17 13.81 -27.51
N PRO A 230 0.22 13.82 -28.45
CA PRO A 230 0.11 14.91 -29.44
C PRO A 230 -0.24 16.27 -28.82
N ASN A 231 -0.58 16.33 -27.53
CA ASN A 231 -1.12 17.54 -26.92
C ASN A 231 -0.11 18.32 -26.06
N LEU A 232 0.90 17.66 -25.49
CA LEU A 232 1.88 18.37 -24.66
C LEU A 232 2.89 19.16 -25.50
N SER A 233 3.25 18.68 -26.68
CA SER A 233 4.06 19.45 -27.65
C SER A 233 3.34 20.73 -28.12
N GLN A 234 2.01 20.75 -28.05
CA GLN A 234 1.21 21.94 -28.29
C GLN A 234 1.14 22.85 -27.06
N LEU A 235 1.25 22.30 -25.84
CA LEU A 235 1.25 23.03 -24.58
C LEU A 235 2.60 23.68 -24.24
N VAL A 236 3.69 23.01 -24.53
CA VAL A 236 5.07 23.52 -24.36
C VAL A 236 5.49 24.34 -25.59
N GLY A 237 4.57 24.96 -26.24
CA GLY A 237 4.62 25.75 -27.44
C GLY A 237 6.00 26.12 -27.95
N LEU A 238 6.14 25.96 -29.24
CA LEU A 238 7.27 26.44 -30.02
C LEU A 238 7.63 27.89 -29.64
N PRO A 239 8.91 28.26 -29.61
CA PRO A 239 9.36 29.63 -29.35
C PRO A 239 8.59 30.63 -30.23
N GLY A 240 7.92 31.58 -29.61
CA GLY A 240 7.16 32.62 -30.29
C GLY A 240 5.62 32.43 -30.32
N SER A 241 5.05 31.34 -29.77
CA SER A 241 3.60 31.14 -29.75
C SER A 241 2.86 31.90 -28.64
N GLY A 242 3.56 32.59 -27.75
CA GLY A 242 2.96 33.28 -26.58
C GLY A 242 2.38 32.33 -25.52
N PHE A 243 2.41 31.03 -25.78
CA PHE A 243 1.81 30.02 -24.91
C PHE A 243 2.64 29.76 -23.65
N GLY A 244 3.97 29.86 -23.75
CA GLY A 244 4.86 29.76 -22.59
C GLY A 244 4.63 30.85 -21.55
N GLU A 245 4.28 32.07 -21.98
CA GLU A 245 3.94 33.19 -21.09
C GLU A 245 2.58 33.00 -20.40
N GLN A 246 1.63 32.37 -21.08
CA GLN A 246 0.31 32.03 -20.49
C GLN A 246 0.44 30.94 -19.45
N ILE A 247 1.24 29.90 -19.69
CA ILE A 247 1.51 28.85 -18.69
C ILE A 247 2.27 29.46 -17.51
N TYR A 248 3.25 30.32 -17.76
CA TYR A 248 3.99 31.02 -16.72
C TYR A 248 3.07 31.88 -15.83
N GLY A 249 2.13 32.59 -16.41
CA GLY A 249 1.12 33.34 -15.69
C GLY A 249 0.14 32.47 -14.88
N LEU A 250 -0.12 31.24 -15.35
CA LEU A 250 -0.99 30.26 -14.69
C LEU A 250 -0.28 29.49 -13.58
N LEU A 251 1.02 29.25 -13.67
CA LEU A 251 1.82 28.58 -12.65
C LEU A 251 2.09 29.44 -11.39
N GLY A 252 1.74 30.73 -11.45
CA GLY A 252 1.78 31.63 -10.30
C GLY A 252 3.17 31.81 -9.68
N SER A 253 3.23 31.98 -8.36
CA SER A 253 4.45 32.31 -7.62
C SER A 253 5.50 31.18 -7.53
N ALA A 254 5.25 29.99 -8.03
CA ALA A 254 6.25 28.93 -8.18
C ALA A 254 7.28 29.25 -9.30
N ALA A 255 6.97 30.22 -10.13
CA ALA A 255 7.78 30.69 -11.24
C ALA A 255 9.23 31.16 -10.90
N PRO A 256 9.55 31.75 -9.75
CA PRO A 256 10.91 32.23 -9.50
C PRO A 256 11.97 31.13 -9.39
N PHE A 257 11.57 29.86 -9.23
CA PHE A 257 12.50 28.73 -9.06
C PHE A 257 12.80 27.96 -10.35
N CYS A 258 12.05 28.19 -11.41
CA CYS A 258 12.27 27.58 -12.73
C CYS A 258 12.40 28.62 -13.83
N ASN A 259 13.56 28.65 -14.47
CA ASN A 259 13.70 29.45 -15.68
C ASN A 259 13.16 28.65 -16.87
N PHE A 260 11.94 28.95 -17.29
CA PHE A 260 11.24 28.28 -18.38
C PHE A 260 11.95 28.40 -19.74
N ALA A 261 12.74 29.47 -19.95
CA ALA A 261 13.57 29.63 -21.16
C ALA A 261 14.65 28.54 -21.25
N LEU A 262 15.19 28.10 -20.10
CA LEU A 262 16.18 27.03 -20.05
C LEU A 262 15.56 25.65 -20.29
N PHE A 263 14.26 25.50 -20.05
CA PHE A 263 13.51 24.28 -20.38
C PHE A 263 13.34 24.11 -21.89
N ALA A 264 13.07 25.21 -22.61
CA ALA A 264 12.94 25.21 -24.06
C ALA A 264 14.29 24.95 -24.77
N GLU A 265 15.41 25.21 -24.10
CA GLU A 265 16.76 24.98 -24.62
C GLU A 265 17.34 23.59 -24.27
N GLY A 266 16.51 22.70 -23.65
CA GLY A 266 16.94 21.35 -23.29
C GLY A 266 17.94 21.29 -22.13
N VAL A 267 18.15 22.37 -21.41
CA VAL A 267 19.03 22.43 -20.22
C VAL A 267 18.22 22.00 -19.00
N VAL A 268 18.08 20.70 -18.85
CA VAL A 268 17.43 20.08 -17.71
C VAL A 268 18.40 20.03 -16.53
N GLY A 269 17.91 20.29 -15.33
CA GLY A 269 18.66 20.13 -14.08
C GLY A 269 18.84 21.42 -13.27
N LYS A 270 18.30 22.54 -13.71
CA LYS A 270 18.33 23.81 -12.95
C LYS A 270 17.00 24.20 -12.32
N CYS A 271 15.95 23.41 -12.50
CA CYS A 271 14.73 23.52 -11.72
C CYS A 271 14.85 22.67 -10.46
N GLN A 272 15.47 23.20 -9.44
CA GLN A 272 15.37 22.67 -8.08
C GLN A 272 14.18 23.38 -7.40
N GLY A 273 12.97 22.95 -7.72
CA GLY A 273 11.79 23.57 -7.15
C GLY A 273 10.59 22.66 -7.27
N VAL A 274 9.74 22.76 -6.29
CA VAL A 274 8.44 22.12 -6.21
C VAL A 274 7.56 22.73 -7.28
N PHE A 275 7.08 21.90 -8.23
CA PHE A 275 6.03 22.31 -9.14
C PHE A 275 4.68 22.12 -8.42
N VAL A 276 4.14 23.20 -7.90
CA VAL A 276 2.74 23.22 -7.49
C VAL A 276 1.92 23.54 -8.73
N VAL A 277 1.20 22.55 -9.27
CA VAL A 277 0.23 22.82 -10.34
C VAL A 277 -0.88 23.66 -9.74
N ASN A 278 -1.08 24.84 -10.32
CA ASN A 278 -2.21 25.68 -9.92
C ASN A 278 -3.51 24.88 -10.18
N PRO A 279 -4.38 24.67 -9.17
CA PRO A 279 -5.65 23.96 -9.33
C PRO A 279 -6.53 24.54 -10.46
N ALA A 280 -6.39 25.83 -10.75
CA ALA A 280 -7.07 26.48 -11.88
C ALA A 280 -6.67 25.88 -13.25
N LEU A 281 -5.49 25.28 -13.36
CA LEU A 281 -5.06 24.59 -14.58
C LEU A 281 -5.79 23.26 -14.78
N LEU A 282 -6.13 22.56 -13.70
CA LEU A 282 -6.90 21.32 -13.75
C LEU A 282 -8.34 21.57 -14.23
N ALA A 283 -8.84 22.82 -14.07
CA ALA A 283 -10.14 23.23 -14.58
C ALA A 283 -10.12 23.63 -16.07
N VAL A 284 -8.95 23.72 -16.69
CA VAL A 284 -8.86 24.01 -18.13
C VAL A 284 -9.25 22.78 -18.93
N PRO A 285 -10.26 22.83 -19.82
CA PRO A 285 -10.66 21.68 -20.61
C PRO A 285 -9.48 21.06 -21.37
N GLY A 286 -9.25 19.78 -21.18
CA GLY A 286 -8.15 19.02 -21.78
C GLY A 286 -6.82 19.06 -21.03
N PHE A 287 -6.60 20.00 -20.10
CA PHE A 287 -5.36 20.05 -19.32
C PHE A 287 -5.28 18.92 -18.30
N ALA A 288 -6.36 18.64 -17.59
CA ALA A 288 -6.41 17.56 -16.60
C ALA A 288 -6.14 16.18 -17.21
N GLN A 289 -6.54 15.98 -18.47
CA GLN A 289 -6.25 14.73 -19.21
C GLN A 289 -4.78 14.60 -19.62
N VAL A 290 -4.08 15.73 -19.80
CA VAL A 290 -2.68 15.75 -20.23
C VAL A 290 -1.72 15.45 -19.08
N VAL A 291 -2.08 15.85 -17.87
CA VAL A 291 -1.20 15.69 -16.67
C VAL A 291 -1.58 14.49 -15.81
N ARG A 292 -2.77 13.92 -15.99
CA ARG A 292 -3.12 12.68 -15.33
C ARG A 292 -2.40 11.52 -15.99
N GLN A 293 -1.80 10.69 -15.19
CA GLN A 293 -1.14 9.46 -15.63
C GLN A 293 -2.12 8.31 -15.51
N ASP A 294 -2.16 7.50 -16.55
CA ASP A 294 -2.90 6.24 -16.57
C ASP A 294 -2.22 5.25 -15.61
N LEU A 295 -3.02 4.69 -14.71
CA LEU A 295 -2.59 3.71 -13.73
C LEU A 295 -3.02 2.28 -14.10
N SER A 296 -3.79 2.11 -15.17
CA SER A 296 -4.37 0.82 -15.57
C SER A 296 -3.29 -0.25 -15.72
N GLY A 297 -3.46 -1.38 -15.04
CA GLY A 297 -2.50 -2.47 -15.02
C GLY A 297 -1.27 -2.25 -14.14
N ASN A 298 -1.13 -1.10 -13.47
CA ASN A 298 -0.09 -0.91 -12.48
C ASN A 298 -0.34 -1.79 -11.26
N ARG A 299 0.74 -2.17 -10.59
CA ARG A 299 0.66 -2.85 -9.29
C ARG A 299 0.29 -1.88 -8.18
N MET A 300 -0.54 -2.32 -7.25
CA MET A 300 -0.76 -1.56 -6.02
C MET A 300 0.55 -1.38 -5.24
N PRO A 301 0.77 -0.23 -4.60
CA PRO A 301 1.95 0.00 -3.78
C PRO A 301 2.14 -1.06 -2.69
N ALA A 302 3.39 -1.34 -2.37
CA ALA A 302 3.82 -2.31 -1.36
C ALA A 302 3.39 -3.77 -1.64
N THR A 303 2.88 -4.09 -2.83
CA THR A 303 2.60 -5.47 -3.26
C THR A 303 3.82 -6.08 -3.94
N ARG A 304 4.05 -7.36 -3.71
CA ARG A 304 5.13 -8.16 -4.31
C ARG A 304 4.55 -9.32 -5.06
N GLU A 305 5.11 -9.60 -6.25
CA GLU A 305 4.64 -10.72 -7.08
C GLU A 305 4.95 -12.08 -6.48
N LEU A 306 6.06 -12.20 -5.76
CA LEU A 306 6.47 -13.47 -5.18
C LEU A 306 7.32 -13.26 -3.92
N ASP A 307 6.78 -13.74 -2.81
CA ASP A 307 7.52 -13.89 -1.55
C ASP A 307 7.55 -15.38 -1.18
N TYR A 308 8.70 -15.88 -0.72
CA TYR A 308 8.76 -17.23 -0.16
C TYR A 308 9.83 -17.35 0.91
N ASN A 309 9.66 -18.35 1.76
CA ASN A 309 10.69 -18.77 2.70
C ASN A 309 10.80 -20.29 2.76
N ILE A 310 12.02 -20.74 2.96
CA ILE A 310 12.38 -22.14 3.17
C ILE A 310 13.15 -22.21 4.48
N SER A 311 12.73 -23.07 5.40
CA SER A 311 13.42 -23.30 6.66
C SER A 311 13.78 -24.78 6.79
N LEU A 312 15.04 -25.06 7.03
CA LEU A 312 15.50 -26.36 7.47
C LEU A 312 15.56 -26.38 9.00
N ASN A 313 14.81 -27.27 9.61
CA ASN A 313 14.82 -27.49 11.06
C ASN A 313 15.47 -28.85 11.35
N HIS A 314 16.39 -28.85 12.30
CA HIS A 314 17.04 -30.08 12.74
C HIS A 314 17.21 -30.07 14.25
N MET A 315 16.76 -31.12 14.90
CA MET A 315 16.94 -31.34 16.33
C MET A 315 18.00 -32.41 16.55
N MET A 316 19.12 -32.03 17.12
CA MET A 316 20.20 -32.96 17.48
C MET A 316 20.04 -33.33 18.95
N MET A 317 19.88 -34.64 19.21
CA MET A 317 19.89 -35.19 20.56
C MET A 317 21.32 -35.49 21.00
N THR A 318 21.67 -35.06 22.19
CA THR A 318 22.97 -35.30 22.84
C THR A 318 22.74 -35.95 24.20
N GLU A 319 23.79 -36.55 24.79
CA GLU A 319 23.72 -37.13 26.16
C GLU A 319 23.27 -36.05 27.21
N GLY A 320 23.61 -34.80 26.98
CA GLY A 320 23.33 -33.69 27.91
C GLY A 320 22.01 -32.93 27.66
N GLY A 321 21.37 -33.11 26.50
CA GLY A 321 20.20 -32.34 26.14
C GLY A 321 19.89 -32.38 24.65
N SER A 322 19.04 -31.47 24.19
CA SER A 322 18.70 -31.27 22.78
C SER A 322 19.23 -29.95 22.27
N LEU A 323 19.66 -29.92 21.02
CA LEU A 323 20.01 -28.71 20.25
C LEU A 323 19.09 -28.59 19.06
N ASP A 324 18.16 -27.64 19.13
CA ASP A 324 17.31 -27.31 18.01
C ASP A 324 18.01 -26.27 17.13
N MET A 325 18.05 -26.50 15.83
CA MET A 325 18.67 -25.62 14.83
C MET A 325 17.65 -25.32 13.73
N ARG A 326 17.56 -24.05 13.35
CA ARG A 326 16.75 -23.60 12.22
C ARG A 326 17.61 -22.69 11.33
N LEU A 327 17.70 -23.05 10.08
CA LEU A 327 18.28 -22.20 9.02
C LEU A 327 17.15 -21.79 8.09
N THR A 328 16.98 -20.50 7.88
CA THR A 328 15.92 -19.94 7.04
C THR A 328 16.53 -19.11 5.91
N MET A 329 16.08 -19.37 4.70
CA MET A 329 16.22 -18.49 3.54
C MET A 329 14.87 -17.82 3.28
N SER A 330 14.85 -16.49 3.16
CA SER A 330 13.65 -15.73 2.78
C SER A 330 13.94 -14.90 1.53
N LYS A 331 13.11 -15.04 0.52
CA LYS A 331 13.10 -14.20 -0.68
C LYS A 331 11.87 -13.29 -0.62
N LYS A 332 12.08 -12.01 -0.84
CA LYS A 332 11.02 -11.00 -1.03
C LYS A 332 11.16 -10.43 -2.42
N GLY A 333 10.10 -10.43 -3.20
CA GLY A 333 10.03 -9.83 -4.52
C GLY A 333 10.24 -8.32 -4.50
N ASP A 334 10.38 -7.72 -5.65
CA ASP A 334 10.37 -6.28 -5.78
C ASP A 334 8.96 -5.70 -5.56
N MET A 335 8.89 -4.43 -5.21
CA MET A 335 7.65 -3.69 -5.07
C MET A 335 7.83 -2.23 -5.46
N TYR A 336 6.74 -1.57 -5.76
CA TYR A 336 6.71 -0.12 -5.93
C TYR A 336 6.17 0.56 -4.67
N ALA A 337 6.69 1.73 -4.37
CA ALA A 337 6.24 2.53 -3.23
C ALA A 337 5.15 3.55 -3.62
N ASP A 338 4.84 3.69 -4.91
CA ASP A 338 3.83 4.60 -5.44
C ASP A 338 2.90 3.91 -6.44
N LEU A 339 1.71 4.51 -6.66
CA LEU A 339 0.70 4.04 -7.61
C LEU A 339 1.16 4.10 -9.08
N PHE A 340 2.13 4.96 -9.38
CA PHE A 340 2.62 5.21 -10.74
C PHE A 340 3.64 4.17 -11.19
N ASN A 341 4.01 3.23 -10.32
CA ASN A 341 5.05 2.23 -10.53
C ASN A 341 6.35 2.84 -11.07
N SER A 342 6.72 3.98 -10.51
CA SER A 342 7.91 4.70 -10.95
C SER A 342 9.18 3.94 -10.56
N GLU A 343 10.13 3.81 -11.50
CA GLU A 343 11.41 3.13 -11.26
C GLU A 343 12.21 3.75 -10.10
N ARG A 344 12.01 5.05 -9.82
CA ARG A 344 12.65 5.73 -8.69
C ARG A 344 12.09 5.30 -7.34
N ALA A 345 10.84 4.84 -7.32
CA ALA A 345 10.15 4.36 -6.12
C ALA A 345 10.13 2.82 -6.04
N LYS A 346 10.94 2.15 -6.85
CA LYS A 346 11.07 0.70 -6.85
C LYS A 346 11.98 0.22 -5.75
N VAL A 347 11.47 -0.63 -4.89
CA VAL A 347 12.23 -1.38 -3.89
C VAL A 347 12.63 -2.71 -4.51
N PRO A 348 13.93 -2.98 -4.73
CA PRO A 348 14.40 -4.21 -5.37
C PRO A 348 14.10 -5.46 -4.55
N GLU A 349 14.15 -6.61 -5.21
CA GLU A 349 14.08 -7.89 -4.54
C GLU A 349 15.15 -8.08 -3.46
N GLN A 350 14.84 -8.88 -2.45
CA GLN A 350 15.69 -9.07 -1.28
C GLN A 350 15.79 -10.55 -0.93
N THR A 351 16.97 -10.98 -0.53
CA THR A 351 17.18 -12.33 -0.02
C THR A 351 17.90 -12.26 1.31
N TYR A 352 17.41 -12.99 2.30
CA TYR A 352 17.94 -13.04 3.65
C TYR A 352 18.23 -14.48 4.04
N PHE A 353 19.31 -14.67 4.81
CA PHE A 353 19.66 -15.92 5.44
C PHE A 353 19.77 -15.70 6.94
N ASP A 354 19.00 -16.46 7.71
CA ASP A 354 18.94 -16.37 9.16
C ASP A 354 19.18 -17.75 9.78
N MET A 355 19.84 -17.79 10.93
CA MET A 355 20.02 -19.00 11.71
C MET A 355 19.65 -18.75 13.16
N ILE A 356 18.93 -19.70 13.75
CA ILE A 356 18.61 -19.74 15.17
C ILE A 356 18.95 -21.13 15.69
N SER A 357 19.58 -21.21 16.86
CA SER A 357 19.77 -22.46 17.57
C SER A 357 19.40 -22.29 19.04
N THR A 358 18.86 -23.35 19.65
CA THR A 358 18.47 -23.36 21.06
C THR A 358 18.87 -24.68 21.69
N TYR A 359 19.69 -24.61 22.74
CA TYR A 359 20.05 -25.77 23.56
C TYR A 359 19.18 -25.87 24.80
N ARG A 360 18.65 -27.06 25.08
CA ARG A 360 17.88 -27.40 26.28
C ARG A 360 18.51 -28.63 26.94
N PRO A 361 19.02 -28.52 28.17
CA PRO A 361 19.57 -29.65 28.88
C PRO A 361 18.47 -30.63 29.35
N ASN A 362 18.83 -31.92 29.42
CA ASN A 362 17.89 -32.98 29.90
C ASN A 362 17.46 -32.75 31.37
N ASN A 363 18.38 -32.25 32.18
CA ASN A 363 18.18 -32.05 33.61
C ASN A 363 18.31 -30.54 33.93
N GLY A 364 17.32 -29.78 33.58
CA GLY A 364 17.36 -28.35 33.85
C GLY A 364 16.10 -27.65 33.36
N ASN A 365 15.74 -26.64 34.06
CA ASN A 365 14.64 -25.75 33.72
C ASN A 365 15.12 -24.49 32.98
N TRP A 366 16.29 -24.54 32.35
CA TRP A 366 16.87 -23.44 31.61
C TRP A 366 17.12 -23.81 30.13
N TYR A 367 17.26 -22.80 29.30
CA TYR A 367 17.71 -22.94 27.94
C TYR A 367 18.64 -21.78 27.55
N THR A 368 19.48 -22.01 26.56
CA THR A 368 20.27 -20.95 25.93
C THR A 368 20.11 -21.03 24.42
N GLY A 369 20.02 -19.88 23.81
CA GLY A 369 19.89 -19.76 22.36
C GLY A 369 20.93 -18.83 21.78
N PHE A 370 21.29 -19.11 20.53
CA PHE A 370 22.11 -18.25 19.69
C PHE A 370 21.34 -17.93 18.42
N TYR A 371 21.41 -16.70 17.96
CA TYR A 371 20.86 -16.34 16.66
C TYR A 371 21.85 -15.48 15.88
N ILE A 372 21.76 -15.60 14.57
CA ILE A 372 22.39 -14.72 13.61
C ILE A 372 21.36 -14.42 12.50
N LYS A 373 21.05 -13.13 12.30
CA LYS A 373 20.17 -12.65 11.26
C LYS A 373 20.98 -11.93 10.21
N ASN A 374 20.54 -12.00 8.95
CA ASN A 374 21.22 -11.44 7.81
C ASN A 374 22.68 -11.94 7.74
N ILE A 375 22.86 -13.25 7.61
CA ILE A 375 24.17 -13.94 7.70
C ILE A 375 25.18 -13.39 6.68
N ASP A 376 24.73 -13.06 5.49
CA ASP A 376 25.54 -12.51 4.39
C ASP A 376 25.85 -11.02 4.55
N ASN A 377 25.24 -10.36 5.55
CA ASN A 377 25.38 -8.92 5.82
C ASN A 377 24.99 -8.03 4.63
N SER A 378 24.01 -8.43 3.87
CA SER A 378 23.50 -7.69 2.73
C SER A 378 22.77 -6.42 3.21
N ARG A 379 22.95 -5.33 2.47
CA ARG A 379 22.24 -4.06 2.74
C ARG A 379 21.12 -3.91 1.72
N HIS A 380 19.93 -4.26 2.14
CA HIS A 380 18.75 -4.15 1.29
C HIS A 380 18.04 -2.82 1.51
N LEU A 381 17.57 -2.24 0.42
CA LEU A 381 16.58 -1.17 0.46
C LEU A 381 15.23 -1.82 0.81
N ILE A 382 14.62 -1.44 1.94
CA ILE A 382 13.39 -2.10 2.43
C ILE A 382 12.14 -1.24 2.31
N GLY A 383 12.31 0.04 2.06
CA GLY A 383 11.21 0.98 1.85
C GLY A 383 11.69 2.27 1.22
N ILE A 384 10.77 2.92 0.54
CA ILE A 384 10.93 4.26 -0.02
C ILE A 384 9.68 5.03 0.38
N ASP A 385 9.88 6.19 0.99
CA ASP A 385 8.84 7.15 1.28
C ASP A 385 9.06 8.41 0.46
N ARG A 386 8.00 8.96 -0.08
CA ARG A 386 8.04 10.23 -0.77
C ARG A 386 7.57 11.33 0.17
N GLY A 387 8.40 12.33 0.39
CA GLY A 387 8.01 13.56 1.04
C GLY A 387 7.01 14.36 0.20
N SER A 388 6.35 15.29 0.85
CA SER A 388 5.38 16.19 0.20
C SER A 388 6.07 17.07 -0.86
N GLU A 389 5.28 17.67 -1.74
CA GLU A 389 5.76 18.66 -2.72
C GLU A 389 6.42 19.85 -2.04
N VAL A 390 5.91 20.30 -0.89
CA VAL A 390 6.52 21.38 -0.10
C VAL A 390 7.88 21.03 0.46
N GLU A 391 8.18 19.75 0.63
CA GLU A 391 9.50 19.22 0.99
C GLU A 391 10.37 18.93 -0.23
N GLY A 392 9.90 19.26 -1.43
CA GLY A 392 10.61 19.04 -2.69
C GLY A 392 10.45 17.62 -3.24
N SER A 393 9.42 16.87 -2.85
CA SER A 393 9.16 15.48 -3.27
C SER A 393 10.41 14.58 -3.10
N VAL A 394 11.14 14.79 -2.00
CA VAL A 394 12.35 14.02 -1.69
C VAL A 394 11.99 12.56 -1.44
N LEU A 395 12.73 11.64 -2.02
CA LEU A 395 12.63 10.22 -1.73
C LEU A 395 13.52 9.85 -0.55
N ASN A 396 12.91 9.36 0.51
CA ASN A 396 13.59 8.84 1.70
C ASN A 396 13.72 7.32 1.57
N ALA A 397 14.94 6.82 1.60
CA ALA A 397 15.21 5.39 1.48
C ALA A 397 15.48 4.78 2.87
N THR A 398 14.74 3.73 3.21
CA THR A 398 14.95 2.96 4.43
C THR A 398 15.79 1.74 4.13
N ILE A 399 16.94 1.64 4.80
CA ILE A 399 17.87 0.50 4.66
C ILE A 399 17.60 -0.51 5.76
N GLY A 400 17.56 -1.78 5.40
CA GLY A 400 17.40 -2.90 6.31
C GLY A 400 18.57 -3.05 7.30
N ALA A 401 18.29 -3.70 8.42
CA ALA A 401 19.28 -3.94 9.46
C ALA A 401 20.50 -4.73 8.92
N PRO A 402 21.71 -4.39 9.33
CA PRO A 402 22.90 -5.20 9.03
C PRO A 402 22.82 -6.55 9.74
N ARG A 403 23.80 -7.41 9.51
CA ARG A 403 23.92 -8.67 10.26
C ARG A 403 23.89 -8.39 11.76
N THR A 404 23.01 -9.11 12.46
CA THR A 404 22.89 -9.07 13.90
C THR A 404 23.04 -10.48 14.46
N TYR A 405 23.64 -10.59 15.61
CA TYR A 405 23.75 -11.85 16.34
C TYR A 405 23.61 -11.61 17.84
N GLY A 406 23.16 -12.61 18.53
CA GLY A 406 22.98 -12.51 19.97
C GLY A 406 22.80 -13.87 20.63
N VAL A 407 22.84 -13.84 21.94
CA VAL A 407 22.60 -14.98 22.82
C VAL A 407 21.42 -14.62 23.71
N ASN A 408 20.53 -15.58 23.90
CA ASN A 408 19.45 -15.49 24.88
C ASN A 408 19.60 -16.61 25.90
N PHE A 409 19.18 -16.34 27.12
CA PHE A 409 19.13 -17.30 28.21
C PHE A 409 17.78 -17.19 28.90
N GLY A 410 17.16 -18.32 29.19
CA GLY A 410 15.87 -18.35 29.89
C GLY A 410 15.82 -19.48 30.92
N ILE A 411 15.02 -19.24 31.97
CA ILE A 411 14.74 -20.20 33.02
C ILE A 411 13.24 -20.35 33.14
N ASN A 412 12.76 -21.59 33.18
CA ASN A 412 11.36 -21.91 33.47
C ASN A 412 11.25 -22.20 34.98
N PHE A 413 10.32 -21.51 35.66
CA PHE A 413 10.09 -21.64 37.10
C PHE A 413 8.97 -22.62 37.41
#